data_a5a86dc178cf1c016447a85e347f1b2e
#
_entry.id   a5a86dc178cf1c016447a85e347f1b2e
#
_cell.length_a   1.000
_cell.length_b   1.000
_cell.length_c   1.000
_cell.angle_alpha   90.00
_cell.angle_beta   90.00
_cell.angle_gamma   90.00
#
_symmetry.space_group_name_H-M   'P 1'
#
loop_
_entity.id
_entity.type
_entity.pdbx_description
1 polymer ?
#
loop_
_entity_poly.entity_id
_entity_poly.type
_entity_poly.pdbx_seq_one_letter_code
_entity_poly.pdbx_strand_id
1 'polypeptide(L)' 'MELFEKLKLIRQAEGLTQRELCDATGINLSTWKSYELQRRKEVSSLELLKITGHPQFKKYTLWLMCDEAVPECGQISPV' A
#
# COMPACT_ATOMS: atom_id res chain seq x y z
N MET A 1 -1.46 -13.96 -0.26
CA MET A 1 -2.31 -12.76 -0.48
C MET A 1 -1.74 -11.94 -1.63
N GLU A 2 -2.59 -11.55 -2.54
CA GLU A 2 -2.17 -10.76 -3.71
C GLU A 2 -1.79 -9.34 -3.32
N LEU A 3 -0.92 -8.73 -4.13
CA LEU A 3 -0.43 -7.38 -3.87
C LEU A 3 -1.56 -6.34 -3.76
N PHE A 4 -2.57 -6.44 -4.64
CA PHE A 4 -3.69 -5.50 -4.60
C PHE A 4 -4.50 -5.62 -3.29
N GLU A 5 -4.63 -6.83 -2.74
CA GLU A 5 -5.30 -7.04 -1.46
C GLU A 5 -4.52 -6.39 -0.33
N LYS A 6 -3.20 -6.52 -0.36
CA LYS A 6 -2.31 -5.92 0.64
C LYS A 6 -2.41 -4.40 0.61
N LEU A 7 -2.41 -3.81 -0.58
CA LEU A 7 -2.53 -2.35 -0.74
C LEU A 7 -3.84 -1.83 -0.17
N LYS A 8 -4.93 -2.54 -0.43
CA LYS A 8 -6.24 -2.19 0.13
C LYS A 8 -6.25 -2.28 1.65
N LEU A 9 -5.64 -3.32 2.22
CA LEU A 9 -5.57 -3.49 3.67
C LEU A 9 -4.75 -2.39 4.32
N ILE A 10 -3.66 -1.96 3.70
CA ILE A 10 -2.86 -0.82 4.19
C ILE A 10 -3.72 0.45 4.22
N ARG A 11 -4.44 0.72 3.14
CA ARG A 11 -5.32 1.89 3.06
C ARG A 11 -6.38 1.85 4.17
N GLN A 12 -7.02 0.71 4.35
CA GLN A 12 -8.07 0.55 5.36
C GLN A 12 -7.52 0.67 6.78
N ALA A 13 -6.33 0.11 7.03
CA ALA A 13 -5.69 0.21 8.34
C ALA A 13 -5.39 1.65 8.73
N GLU A 14 -5.09 2.50 7.75
CA GLU A 14 -4.83 3.92 7.98
C GLU A 14 -6.10 4.77 7.97
N GLY A 15 -7.26 4.14 7.74
CA GLY A 15 -8.54 4.85 7.74
C GLY A 15 -8.72 5.82 6.59
N LEU A 16 -8.06 5.57 5.47
CA LEU A 16 -8.08 6.49 4.33
C LEU A 16 -9.05 6.04 3.26
N THR A 17 -9.69 7.02 2.60
CA THR A 17 -10.41 6.77 1.36
C THR A 17 -9.38 6.59 0.24
N GLN A 18 -9.84 6.05 -0.90
CA GLN A 18 -8.97 5.92 -2.08
C GLN A 18 -8.42 7.28 -2.52
N ARG A 19 -9.28 8.30 -2.51
CA ARG A 19 -8.88 9.66 -2.88
C ARG A 19 -7.82 10.21 -1.93
N GLU A 20 -8.03 10.03 -0.62
CA GLU A 20 -7.09 10.52 0.39
C GLU A 20 -5.72 9.88 0.23
N LEU A 21 -5.67 8.57 0.00
CA LEU A 21 -4.40 7.88 -0.21
C LEU A 21 -3.72 8.38 -1.48
N CYS A 22 -4.49 8.57 -2.55
CA CYS A 22 -3.94 9.05 -3.83
C CYS A 22 -3.42 10.48 -3.70
N ASP A 23 -4.12 11.34 -2.97
CA ASP A 23 -3.66 12.70 -2.70
C ASP A 23 -2.35 12.70 -1.91
N ALA A 24 -2.23 11.78 -0.95
CA ALA A 24 -1.02 11.69 -0.11
C ALA A 24 0.19 11.17 -0.88
N THR A 25 -0.01 10.22 -1.79
CA THR A 25 1.08 9.54 -2.48
C THR A 25 1.38 10.08 -3.86
N GLY A 26 0.45 10.81 -4.46
CA GLY A 26 0.58 11.25 -5.85
C GLY A 26 0.22 10.17 -6.87
N ILE A 27 -0.36 9.07 -6.44
CA ILE A 27 -0.82 8.02 -7.34
C ILE A 27 -2.15 8.45 -7.97
N ASN A 28 -2.32 8.17 -9.26
CA ASN A 28 -3.56 8.49 -9.97
C ASN A 28 -4.72 7.66 -9.41
N LEU A 29 -5.85 8.32 -9.12
CA LEU A 29 -7.02 7.68 -8.54
C LEU A 29 -7.57 6.54 -9.42
N SER A 30 -7.63 6.76 -10.72
CA SER A 30 -8.09 5.75 -11.67
C SER A 30 -7.19 4.49 -11.62
N THR A 31 -5.88 4.69 -11.53
CA THR A 31 -4.91 3.61 -11.42
C THR A 31 -5.10 2.86 -10.10
N TRP A 32 -5.26 3.57 -8.99
CA TRP A 32 -5.48 2.95 -7.69
C TRP A 32 -6.76 2.12 -7.67
N LYS A 33 -7.84 2.64 -8.23
CA LYS A 33 -9.11 1.91 -8.34
C LYS A 33 -8.94 0.62 -9.14
N SER A 34 -8.13 0.67 -10.21
CA SER A 34 -7.84 -0.52 -11.02
C SER A 34 -7.14 -1.59 -10.21
N TYR A 35 -6.22 -1.21 -9.30
CA TYR A 35 -5.58 -2.15 -8.41
C TYR A 35 -6.61 -2.81 -7.49
N GLU A 36 -7.42 -2.04 -6.79
CA GLU A 36 -8.38 -2.58 -5.84
C GLU A 36 -9.49 -3.39 -6.51
N LEU A 37 -9.81 -3.10 -7.77
CA LEU A 37 -10.77 -3.86 -8.56
C LEU A 37 -10.16 -5.09 -9.24
N GLN A 38 -8.88 -5.35 -8.98
CA GLN A 38 -8.16 -6.51 -9.52
C GLN A 38 -8.03 -6.50 -11.05
N ARG A 39 -8.13 -5.32 -11.66
CA ARG A 39 -7.97 -5.17 -13.12
C ARG A 39 -6.52 -5.20 -13.53
N ARG A 40 -5.60 -4.95 -12.59
CA ARG A 40 -4.15 -5.00 -12.81
C ARG A 40 -3.54 -5.87 -11.73
N LYS A 41 -2.88 -6.94 -12.12
CA LYS A 41 -2.16 -7.82 -11.18
C LYS A 41 -0.79 -7.28 -10.84
N GLU A 42 -0.22 -6.50 -11.76
CA GLU A 42 1.11 -5.93 -11.58
C GLU A 42 1.00 -4.48 -11.15
N VAL A 43 1.78 -4.12 -10.15
CA VAL A 43 1.89 -2.75 -9.67
C VAL A 43 3.27 -2.25 -10.06
N SER A 44 3.32 -1.10 -10.72
CA SER A 44 4.58 -0.49 -11.13
C SER A 44 5.51 -0.29 -9.95
N SER A 45 6.81 -0.55 -10.14
CA SER A 45 7.81 -0.33 -9.10
C SER A 45 7.84 1.13 -8.65
N LEU A 46 7.59 2.07 -9.55
CA LEU A 46 7.53 3.49 -9.22
C LEU A 46 6.36 3.80 -8.28
N GLU A 47 5.23 3.12 -8.48
CA GLU A 47 4.06 3.29 -7.62
C GLU A 47 4.29 2.64 -6.26
N LEU A 48 4.93 1.48 -6.23
CA LEU A 48 5.31 0.83 -4.97
C LEU A 48 6.24 1.74 -4.16
N LEU A 49 7.19 2.41 -4.80
CA LEU A 49 8.08 3.34 -4.13
C LEU A 49 7.33 4.54 -3.54
N LYS A 50 6.25 4.98 -4.17
CA LYS A 50 5.42 6.04 -3.61
C LYS A 50 4.75 5.62 -2.31
N ILE A 51 4.44 4.35 -2.16
CA ILE A 51 3.87 3.79 -0.92
C ILE A 51 4.97 3.56 0.11
N THR A 52 5.98 2.77 -0.24
CA THR A 52 7.03 2.37 0.71
C THR A 52 7.91 3.54 1.16
N GLY A 53 8.07 4.54 0.32
CA GLY A 53 8.82 5.74 0.66
C GLY A 53 8.02 6.81 1.40
N HIS A 54 6.70 6.66 1.49
CA HIS A 54 5.85 7.64 2.18
C HIS A 54 5.93 7.44 3.69
N PRO A 55 6.14 8.50 4.48
CA PRO A 55 6.31 8.39 5.93
C PRO A 55 5.16 7.66 6.64
N GLN A 56 3.95 7.79 6.14
CA GLN A 56 2.76 7.17 6.75
C GLN A 56 2.67 5.66 6.47
N PHE A 57 3.18 5.20 5.33
CA PHE A 57 3.04 3.80 4.88
C PHE A 57 4.32 2.99 4.94
N LYS A 58 5.44 3.64 5.15
CA LYS A 58 6.77 3.03 5.22
C LYS A 58 6.83 1.89 6.23
N LYS A 59 6.07 1.97 7.30
CA LYS A 59 6.01 0.95 8.35
C LYS A 59 5.44 -0.39 7.87
N TYR A 60 4.80 -0.44 6.71
CA TYR A 60 4.23 -1.67 6.14
C TYR A 60 5.10 -2.30 5.06
N THR A 61 6.28 -1.73 4.78
CA THR A 61 7.11 -2.14 3.65
C THR A 61 7.47 -3.63 3.69
N LEU A 62 7.93 -4.11 4.85
CA LEU A 62 8.36 -5.49 4.98
C LEU A 62 7.18 -6.46 4.84
N TRP A 63 6.06 -6.13 5.43
CA TRP A 63 4.85 -6.93 5.26
C TRP A 63 4.36 -6.93 3.81
N LEU A 64 4.35 -5.76 3.18
CA LEU A 64 3.89 -5.62 1.80
C LEU A 64 4.72 -6.46 0.84
N MET A 65 6.03 -6.46 1.01
CA MET A 65 6.95 -7.10 0.07
C MET A 65 7.31 -8.53 0.45
N CYS A 66 7.28 -8.89 1.73
CA CYS A 66 7.81 -10.17 2.22
C CYS A 66 6.88 -10.93 3.15
N ASP A 67 5.69 -10.42 3.44
CA ASP A 67 4.76 -11.02 4.41
C ASP A 67 5.33 -11.14 5.82
N GLU A 68 6.25 -10.26 6.18
CA GLU A 68 6.91 -10.28 7.50
C GLU A 68 6.62 -9.01 8.27
N ALA A 69 6.72 -9.11 9.60
CA ALA A 69 6.66 -7.96 10.48
C ALA A 69 7.73 -8.10 11.53
N VAL A 70 8.39 -6.98 11.88
CA VAL A 70 9.40 -6.90 12.92
C VAL A 70 9.08 -5.66 13.75
N PRO A 71 8.12 -5.76 14.69
CA PRO A 71 7.64 -4.60 15.45
C PRO A 71 8.75 -3.83 16.17
N GLU A 72 9.79 -4.54 16.66
CA GLU A 72 10.93 -3.91 17.33
C GLU A 72 11.69 -2.95 16.41
N CYS A 73 11.58 -3.14 15.10
CA CYS A 73 12.22 -2.26 14.11
C CYS A 73 11.22 -1.29 13.47
N GLY A 74 10.00 -1.23 13.98
CA GLY A 74 8.96 -0.35 13.43
C GLY A 74 8.29 -0.87 12.18
N GLN A 75 8.50 -2.15 11.82
CA GLN A 75 7.84 -2.77 10.66
C GLN A 75 6.68 -3.62 11.15
N ILE A 76 5.47 -3.23 10.77
CA ILE A 76 4.24 -3.82 11.29
C ILE A 76 3.37 -4.38 10.17
N SER A 77 2.41 -5.22 10.57
CA SER A 77 1.35 -5.71 9.69
C SER A 77 0.08 -4.90 9.91
N PRO A 78 -0.71 -4.61 8.86
CA PRO A 78 -2.00 -3.94 9.04
C PRO A 78 -3.10 -4.88 9.53
N VAL A 79 -2.79 -6.17 9.64
CA VAL A 79 -3.75 -7.18 10.07
C VAL A 79 -3.25 -7.97 11.27
#